data_d14b3c860aa485b8d7f61c996eaf796c
#
_entry.id   d14b3c860aa485b8d7f61c996eaf796c
#
_cell.length_a   1.000
_cell.length_b   1.000
_cell.length_c   1.000
_cell.angle_alpha   90.00
_cell.angle_beta   90.00
_cell.angle_gamma   90.00
#
_symmetry.space_group_name_H-M   'P 1'
#
loop_
_entity.id
_entity.type
_entity.pdbx_description
1 polymer ?
#
loop_
_entity_poly.entity_id
_entity_poly.type
_entity_poly.pdbx_seq_one_letter_code
_entity_poly.pdbx_strand_id
1 'polypeptide(L)'
;MAQRYRQRLDNLPSVVLPKEAPWCGRHIYHLFVVRLVDDDRDSVARELAERGVQTGIHYPRPVHLQKAYADLRRGPGSFPYAEEASSQILSLPIFPEMTIEQADHVASALRDILQE
;
A
#
# COMPACT_ATOMS: atom_id res chain seq x y z
N MET A 1 7.78 -9.50 -9.92
CA MET A 1 7.28 -8.12 -9.73
C MET A 1 7.57 -7.57 -8.33
N ALA A 2 7.23 -8.25 -7.22
CA ALA A 2 7.48 -7.74 -5.87
C ALA A 2 8.95 -7.35 -5.62
N GLN A 3 9.91 -8.17 -6.04
CA GLN A 3 11.32 -7.83 -5.94
C GLN A 3 11.69 -6.58 -6.76
N ARG A 4 11.06 -6.40 -7.93
CA ARG A 4 11.27 -5.19 -8.75
C ARG A 4 10.79 -3.93 -8.05
N TYR A 5 9.60 -3.98 -7.45
CA TYR A 5 9.10 -2.89 -6.62
C TYR A 5 10.05 -2.55 -5.46
N ARG A 6 10.55 -3.57 -4.73
CA ARG A 6 11.53 -3.35 -3.66
C ARG A 6 12.75 -2.61 -4.17
N GLN A 7 13.37 -3.08 -5.25
CA GLN A 7 14.57 -2.46 -5.82
C GLN A 7 14.35 -0.99 -6.24
N ARG A 8 13.15 -0.66 -6.72
CA ARG A 8 12.83 0.67 -7.21
C ARG A 8 12.36 1.64 -6.15
N LEU A 9 11.79 1.14 -5.04
CA LEU A 9 11.13 1.96 -4.02
C LEU A 9 11.87 1.97 -2.66
N ASP A 10 12.91 1.16 -2.48
CA ASP A 10 13.61 0.96 -1.19
C ASP A 10 14.23 2.25 -0.61
N ASN A 11 14.52 3.23 -1.43
CA ASN A 11 15.16 4.48 -1.02
C ASN A 11 14.18 5.66 -0.85
N LEU A 12 12.89 5.41 -0.76
CA LEU A 12 11.88 6.45 -0.52
C LEU A 12 11.56 6.52 0.99
N PRO A 13 11.92 7.59 1.70
CA PRO A 13 11.77 7.66 3.15
C PRO A 13 10.30 7.65 3.61
N SER A 14 9.40 8.22 2.79
CA SER A 14 7.96 8.24 3.08
C SER A 14 7.21 6.95 2.72
N VAL A 15 7.91 5.94 2.18
CA VAL A 15 7.30 4.66 1.76
C VAL A 15 7.79 3.51 2.62
N VAL A 16 6.88 2.88 3.33
CA VAL A 16 7.16 1.61 4.04
C VAL A 16 6.73 0.43 3.16
N LEU A 17 7.70 -0.37 2.75
CA LEU A 17 7.48 -1.56 1.94
C LEU A 17 7.05 -2.78 2.78
N PRO A 18 6.26 -3.71 2.21
CA PRO A 18 5.89 -4.93 2.92
C PRO A 18 7.13 -5.79 3.19
N LYS A 19 7.25 -6.31 4.42
CA LYS A 19 8.34 -7.20 4.83
C LYS A 19 7.86 -8.64 4.87
N GLU A 20 8.70 -9.55 4.36
CA GLU A 20 8.47 -10.99 4.55
C GLU A 20 8.89 -11.40 5.96
N ALA A 21 8.07 -12.22 6.60
CA ALA A 21 8.44 -12.76 7.90
C ALA A 21 9.65 -13.71 7.76
N PRO A 22 10.58 -13.75 8.74
CA PRO A 22 11.80 -14.59 8.64
C PRO A 22 11.52 -16.07 8.46
N TRP A 23 10.37 -16.54 8.90
CA TRP A 23 9.92 -17.94 8.77
C TRP A 23 9.09 -18.20 7.51
N CYS A 24 8.88 -17.19 6.66
CA CYS A 24 8.14 -17.34 5.41
C CYS A 24 9.03 -18.02 4.37
N GLY A 25 8.66 -19.23 3.96
CA GLY A 25 9.39 -19.94 2.92
C GLY A 25 9.20 -19.32 1.52
N ARG A 26 8.01 -18.82 1.24
CA ARG A 26 7.68 -18.13 -0.01
C ARG A 26 6.45 -17.26 0.17
N HIS A 27 6.59 -15.96 -0.03
CA HIS A 27 5.46 -15.03 -0.07
C HIS A 27 4.87 -14.99 -1.49
N ILE A 28 3.57 -15.16 -1.61
CA ILE A 28 2.90 -15.21 -2.93
C ILE A 28 2.52 -13.82 -3.48
N TYR A 29 2.57 -12.78 -2.65
CA TYR A 29 2.21 -11.40 -3.03
C TYR A 29 0.89 -11.30 -3.76
N HIS A 30 -0.18 -11.81 -3.15
CA HIS A 30 -1.55 -11.57 -3.62
C HIS A 30 -1.83 -10.07 -3.78
N LEU A 31 -1.33 -9.27 -2.85
CA LEU A 31 -1.30 -7.82 -2.91
C LEU A 31 0.14 -7.33 -2.62
N PHE A 32 0.52 -6.22 -3.20
CA PHE A 32 1.73 -5.48 -2.83
C PHE A 32 1.30 -4.16 -2.20
N VAL A 33 1.22 -4.15 -0.87
CA VAL A 33 0.71 -3.03 -0.08
C VAL A 33 1.88 -2.21 0.46
N VAL A 34 1.95 -0.95 0.08
CA VAL A 34 2.86 0.03 0.66
C VAL A 34 2.13 0.89 1.69
N ARG A 35 2.85 1.48 2.66
CA ARG A 35 2.32 2.51 3.54
C ARG A 35 3.00 3.84 3.20
N LEU A 36 2.20 4.88 3.04
CA LEU A 36 2.64 6.26 2.84
C LEU A 36 2.56 6.96 4.19
N VAL A 37 3.72 7.24 4.81
CA VAL A 37 3.76 7.67 6.21
C VAL A 37 3.72 9.19 6.38
N ASP A 38 4.18 9.93 5.37
CA ASP A 38 4.29 11.39 5.41
C ASP A 38 3.39 12.10 4.38
N ASP A 39 2.69 11.34 3.52
CA ASP A 39 1.93 11.85 2.41
C ASP A 39 0.43 11.51 2.53
N ASP A 40 -0.42 12.35 1.95
CA ASP A 40 -1.84 12.05 1.83
C ASP A 40 -2.06 10.93 0.80
N ARG A 41 -2.31 9.72 1.31
CA ARG A 41 -2.56 8.52 0.51
C ARG A 41 -3.61 8.74 -0.59
N ASP A 42 -4.69 9.48 -0.30
CA ASP A 42 -5.78 9.67 -1.26
C ASP A 42 -5.39 10.65 -2.38
N SER A 43 -4.55 11.64 -2.08
CA SER A 43 -3.94 12.51 -3.10
C SER A 43 -3.00 11.72 -4.00
N VAL A 44 -2.09 10.97 -3.41
CA VAL A 44 -1.15 10.12 -4.16
C VAL A 44 -1.90 9.11 -5.06
N ALA A 45 -2.97 8.50 -4.57
CA ALA A 45 -3.79 7.57 -5.37
C ALA A 45 -4.43 8.25 -6.59
N ARG A 46 -4.91 9.50 -6.46
CA ARG A 46 -5.46 10.28 -7.59
C ARG A 46 -4.38 10.61 -8.61
N GLU A 47 -3.24 11.10 -8.17
CA GLU A 47 -2.14 11.46 -9.06
C GLU A 47 -1.58 10.23 -9.81
N LEU A 48 -1.53 9.07 -9.15
CA LEU A 48 -1.20 7.80 -9.80
C LEU A 48 -2.22 7.44 -10.88
N ALA A 49 -3.52 7.62 -10.59
CA ALA A 49 -4.59 7.36 -11.58
C ALA A 49 -4.48 8.29 -12.80
N GLU A 50 -4.15 9.57 -12.60
CA GLU A 50 -3.89 10.52 -13.70
C GLU A 50 -2.69 10.10 -14.56
N ARG A 51 -1.72 9.40 -13.99
CA ARG A 51 -0.57 8.81 -14.70
C ARG A 51 -0.85 7.39 -15.24
N GLY A 52 -2.13 6.95 -15.23
CA GLY A 52 -2.57 5.65 -15.75
C GLY A 52 -2.32 4.46 -14.81
N VAL A 53 -1.99 4.71 -13.54
CA VAL A 53 -1.73 3.68 -12.53
C VAL A 53 -2.94 3.57 -11.59
N GLN A 54 -3.71 2.50 -11.71
CA GLN A 54 -4.82 2.22 -10.80
C GLN A 54 -4.33 1.50 -9.55
N THR A 55 -4.71 2.01 -8.38
CA THR A 55 -4.36 1.45 -7.08
C THR A 55 -5.61 1.02 -6.32
N GLY A 56 -5.43 0.24 -5.26
CA GLY A 56 -6.51 -0.19 -4.37
C GLY A 56 -6.21 0.09 -2.91
N ILE A 57 -7.23 0.08 -2.07
CA ILE A 57 -7.11 0.23 -0.62
C ILE A 57 -7.77 -0.98 0.05
N HIS A 58 -6.97 -1.82 0.70
CA HIS A 58 -7.44 -3.07 1.31
C HIS A 58 -7.05 -3.14 2.80
N TYR A 59 -7.82 -2.47 3.72
CA TYR A 59 -9.10 -1.76 3.48
C TYR A 59 -9.09 -0.39 4.12
N PRO A 60 -9.93 0.56 3.69
CA PRO A 60 -9.88 1.95 4.17
C PRO A 60 -10.39 2.13 5.59
N ARG A 61 -11.15 1.16 6.11
CA ARG A 61 -11.69 1.15 7.47
C ARG A 61 -11.25 -0.11 8.20
N PRO A 62 -10.63 0.00 9.38
CA PRO A 62 -10.27 -1.15 10.21
C PRO A 62 -11.50 -2.00 10.57
N VAL A 63 -11.30 -3.30 10.72
CA VAL A 63 -12.39 -4.26 10.97
C VAL A 63 -13.24 -3.88 12.18
N HIS A 64 -12.60 -3.47 13.30
CA HIS A 64 -13.30 -3.10 14.54
C HIS A 64 -14.15 -1.82 14.42
N LEU A 65 -13.90 -0.98 13.40
CA LEU A 65 -14.68 0.24 13.15
C LEU A 65 -15.78 0.04 12.10
N GLN A 66 -15.93 -1.17 11.57
CA GLN A 66 -17.00 -1.49 10.64
C GLN A 66 -18.32 -1.66 11.40
N LYS A 67 -19.42 -1.21 10.79
CA LYS A 67 -20.77 -1.26 11.40
C LYS A 67 -21.17 -2.68 11.84
N ALA A 68 -20.74 -3.70 11.08
CA ALA A 68 -21.02 -5.10 11.38
C ALA A 68 -20.45 -5.58 12.73
N TYR A 69 -19.47 -4.85 13.30
CA TYR A 69 -18.79 -5.21 14.56
C TYR A 69 -19.03 -4.17 15.67
N ALA A 70 -20.06 -3.33 15.54
CA ALA A 70 -20.37 -2.27 16.50
C ALA A 70 -20.68 -2.82 17.92
N ASP A 71 -21.25 -4.00 18.01
CA ASP A 71 -21.59 -4.68 19.30
C ASP A 71 -20.38 -5.11 20.10
N LEU A 72 -19.19 -5.24 19.49
CA LEU A 72 -17.96 -5.54 20.18
C LEU A 72 -17.45 -4.37 21.03
N ARG A 73 -18.09 -3.19 20.93
CA ARG A 73 -17.75 -1.96 21.66
C ARG A 73 -16.26 -1.59 21.59
N ARG A 74 -15.64 -1.84 20.45
CA ARG A 74 -14.26 -1.45 20.11
C ARG A 74 -14.29 -0.21 19.24
N GLY A 75 -14.37 0.95 19.86
CA GLY A 75 -14.38 2.24 19.19
C GLY A 75 -12.99 2.70 18.72
N PRO A 76 -12.91 3.95 18.19
CA PRO A 76 -11.64 4.58 17.84
C PRO A 76 -10.64 4.55 19.00
N GLY A 77 -9.36 4.29 18.68
CA GLY A 77 -8.27 4.15 19.65
C GLY A 77 -8.10 2.75 20.24
N SER A 78 -9.04 1.81 19.98
CA SER A 78 -8.92 0.43 20.49
C SER A 78 -7.79 -0.36 19.86
N PHE A 79 -7.50 -0.10 18.58
CA PHE A 79 -6.42 -0.76 17.83
C PHE A 79 -5.64 0.29 17.00
N PRO A 80 -4.79 1.10 17.67
CA PRO A 80 -4.17 2.26 17.06
C PRO A 80 -3.30 1.93 15.84
N TYR A 81 -2.58 0.81 15.85
CA TYR A 81 -1.78 0.38 14.71
C TYR A 81 -2.62 0.00 13.48
N ALA A 82 -3.78 -0.62 13.68
CA ALA A 82 -4.67 -0.94 12.57
C ALA A 82 -5.34 0.33 12.01
N GLU A 83 -5.67 1.27 12.88
CA GLU A 83 -6.26 2.55 12.52
C GLU A 83 -5.27 3.42 11.72
N GLU A 84 -4.03 3.52 12.21
CA GLU A 84 -2.94 4.19 11.50
C GLU A 84 -2.68 3.54 10.13
N ALA A 85 -2.49 2.22 10.10
CA ALA A 85 -2.22 1.50 8.86
C ALA A 85 -3.34 1.72 7.83
N SER A 86 -4.61 1.65 8.23
CA SER A 86 -5.73 1.84 7.30
C SER A 86 -5.78 3.22 6.65
N SER A 87 -5.22 4.24 7.30
CA SER A 87 -5.10 5.59 6.73
C SER A 87 -3.94 5.74 5.74
N GLN A 88 -2.94 4.86 5.79
CA GLN A 88 -1.69 4.98 5.06
C GLN A 88 -1.52 3.96 3.93
N ILE A 89 -2.23 2.82 3.97
CA ILE A 89 -2.04 1.72 3.02
C ILE A 89 -2.51 2.05 1.62
N LEU A 90 -1.71 1.62 0.62
CA LEU A 90 -2.03 1.67 -0.79
C LEU A 90 -1.54 0.39 -1.47
N SER A 91 -2.42 -0.31 -2.18
CA SER A 91 -2.07 -1.51 -2.93
C SER A 91 -1.67 -1.14 -4.34
N LEU A 92 -0.40 -1.37 -4.68
CA LEU A 92 0.12 -1.18 -6.03
C LEU A 92 -0.31 -2.34 -6.95
N PRO A 93 -0.44 -2.11 -8.27
CA PRO A 93 -0.77 -3.17 -9.21
C PRO A 93 0.24 -4.33 -9.14
N ILE A 94 -0.26 -5.55 -9.00
CA ILE A 94 0.53 -6.78 -9.11
C ILE A 94 -0.37 -7.91 -9.62
N PHE A 95 0.03 -8.54 -10.73
CA PHE A 95 -0.70 -9.65 -11.35
C PHE A 95 0.26 -10.52 -12.18
N PRO A 96 -0.09 -11.79 -12.47
CA PRO A 96 0.83 -12.75 -13.09
C PRO A 96 1.42 -12.31 -14.42
N GLU A 97 0.63 -11.68 -15.29
CA GLU A 97 1.01 -11.24 -16.63
C GLU A 97 1.67 -9.85 -16.67
N MET A 98 1.88 -9.24 -15.50
CA MET A 98 2.51 -7.91 -15.42
C MET A 98 3.93 -7.93 -15.96
N THR A 99 4.27 -6.97 -16.83
CA THR A 99 5.62 -6.84 -17.39
C THR A 99 6.54 -6.03 -16.47
N ILE A 100 7.85 -6.14 -16.72
CA ILE A 100 8.85 -5.34 -15.99
C ILE A 100 8.65 -3.84 -16.27
N GLU A 101 8.34 -3.49 -17.49
CA GLU A 101 8.10 -2.10 -17.91
C GLU A 101 6.88 -1.50 -17.20
N GLN A 102 5.82 -2.29 -17.02
CA GLN A 102 4.66 -1.86 -16.24
C GLN A 102 5.02 -1.64 -14.77
N ALA A 103 5.78 -2.55 -14.17
CA ALA A 103 6.25 -2.38 -12.78
C ALA A 103 7.16 -1.15 -12.62
N ASP A 104 8.03 -0.92 -13.61
CA ASP A 104 8.89 0.26 -13.62
C ASP A 104 8.10 1.55 -13.77
N HIS A 105 7.08 1.56 -14.62
CA HIS A 105 6.18 2.70 -14.78
C HIS A 105 5.48 3.05 -13.46
N VAL A 106 4.90 2.05 -12.79
CA VAL A 106 4.26 2.24 -11.48
C VAL A 106 5.22 2.80 -10.45
N ALA A 107 6.42 2.22 -10.34
CA ALA A 107 7.42 2.64 -9.37
C ALA A 107 7.95 4.06 -9.68
N SER A 108 8.15 4.40 -10.95
CA SER A 108 8.60 5.74 -11.35
C SER A 108 7.51 6.78 -11.07
N ALA A 109 6.25 6.49 -11.45
CA ALA A 109 5.13 7.39 -11.18
C ALA A 109 4.97 7.69 -9.68
N LEU A 110 5.06 6.67 -8.83
CA LEU A 110 4.99 6.85 -7.38
C LEU A 110 6.18 7.67 -6.86
N ARG A 111 7.38 7.39 -7.33
CA ARG A 111 8.60 8.13 -6.96
C ARG A 111 8.50 9.61 -7.31
N ASP A 112 8.08 9.90 -8.53
CA ASP A 112 7.97 11.28 -9.03
C ASP A 112 6.97 12.10 -8.19
N ILE A 113 5.83 11.50 -7.83
CA ILE A 113 4.79 12.13 -6.99
C ILE A 113 5.35 12.47 -5.59
N LEU A 114 6.10 11.55 -5.00
CA LEU A 114 6.60 11.70 -3.62
C LEU A 114 7.87 12.57 -3.51
N GLN A 115 8.46 12.96 -4.63
CA GLN A 115 9.65 13.81 -4.68
C GLN A 115 9.38 15.22 -5.24
N GLU A 116 8.13 15.47 -5.69
CA GLU A 116 7.65 16.81 -6.05
C GLU A 116 7.32 17.64 -4.82
#